data_d786f25233f53c6cd7993d56a1124ccb
#
_entry.id   d786f25233f53c6cd7993d56a1124ccb
#
_cell.length_a   1.000
_cell.length_b   1.000
_cell.length_c   1.000
_cell.angle_alpha   90.00
_cell.angle_beta   90.00
_cell.angle_gamma   90.00
#
_symmetry.space_group_name_H-M   'P 1'
#
loop_
_entity.id
_entity.type
_entity.pdbx_description
1 polymer ?
#
loop_
_entity_poly.entity_id
_entity_poly.type
_entity_poly.pdbx_seq_one_letter_code
_entity_poly.pdbx_strand_id
1 'polypeptide(L)'
;MTKVAAVQMVSTPVVSENIETARRLIGEAAQTGAQLVLLPEYWPSIGLNDAERIHHAEPFGSGPIQDFMAEMSRKYGIWLIGGTLSLVSQQPGKVLNSSLVYTPEGENIARYDKIHLFGFATERESYDESASICGGDDVVTFDAPFGKVGLSVCYDLRFPEWSRNNGSYD
;
A
#
# COMPACT_ATOMS: atom_id res chain seq x y z
N MET A 1 17.02 11.71 14.92
CA MET A 1 16.22 12.05 13.72
C MET A 1 15.90 10.75 13.02
N THR A 2 14.63 10.45 12.79
CA THR A 2 14.21 9.23 12.10
C THR A 2 14.51 9.35 10.60
N LYS A 3 15.15 8.34 10.02
CA LYS A 3 15.37 8.26 8.58
C LYS A 3 14.24 7.47 7.95
N VAL A 4 13.59 8.06 6.95
CA VAL A 4 12.50 7.47 6.17
C VAL A 4 12.97 7.30 4.73
N ALA A 5 12.58 6.21 4.08
CA ALA A 5 12.84 5.96 2.67
C ALA A 5 11.53 5.69 1.92
N ALA A 6 11.33 6.41 0.81
CA ALA A 6 10.30 6.09 -0.16
C ALA A 6 10.93 5.35 -1.33
N VAL A 7 10.44 4.16 -1.61
CA VAL A 7 10.89 3.33 -2.74
C VAL A 7 10.18 3.79 -4.01
N GLN A 8 10.96 3.99 -5.06
CA GLN A 8 10.47 4.20 -6.41
C GLN A 8 10.89 3.02 -7.28
N MET A 9 9.93 2.41 -7.97
CA MET A 9 10.18 1.28 -8.85
C MET A 9 9.26 1.32 -10.08
N VAL A 10 9.64 0.59 -11.11
CA VAL A 10 8.77 0.30 -12.25
C VAL A 10 8.16 -1.07 -12.02
N SER A 11 6.85 -1.11 -11.83
CA SER A 11 6.11 -2.37 -11.68
C SER A 11 5.68 -2.92 -13.03
N THR A 12 5.71 -4.24 -13.14
CA THR A 12 5.26 -5.02 -14.30
C THR A 12 3.99 -5.81 -13.95
N PRO A 13 3.32 -6.46 -14.90
CA PRO A 13 2.22 -7.39 -14.58
C PRO A 13 2.67 -8.63 -13.80
N VAL A 14 3.96 -8.93 -13.74
CA VAL A 14 4.51 -10.15 -13.14
C VAL A 14 4.87 -9.93 -11.68
N VAL A 15 4.06 -10.45 -10.76
CA VAL A 15 4.21 -10.27 -9.31
C VAL A 15 5.59 -10.69 -8.80
N SER A 16 6.12 -11.84 -9.28
CA SER A 16 7.42 -12.33 -8.81
C SER A 16 8.59 -11.40 -9.17
N GLU A 17 8.56 -10.76 -10.34
CA GLU A 17 9.59 -9.78 -10.73
C GLU A 17 9.54 -8.53 -9.86
N ASN A 18 8.33 -8.09 -9.52
CA ASN A 18 8.11 -6.93 -8.67
C ASN A 18 8.55 -7.21 -7.22
N ILE A 19 8.28 -8.42 -6.71
CA ILE A 19 8.77 -8.87 -5.39
C ILE A 19 10.30 -8.84 -5.34
N GLU A 20 10.99 -9.34 -6.35
CA GLU A 20 12.46 -9.31 -6.38
C GLU A 20 13.01 -7.88 -6.48
N THR A 21 12.36 -7.02 -7.26
CA THR A 21 12.71 -5.60 -7.34
C THR A 21 12.51 -4.91 -5.99
N ALA A 22 11.36 -5.11 -5.34
CA ALA A 22 11.06 -4.57 -4.02
C ALA A 22 12.03 -5.09 -2.96
N ARG A 23 12.37 -6.40 -2.98
CA ARG A 23 13.35 -7.03 -2.08
C ARG A 23 14.70 -6.31 -2.13
N ARG A 24 15.21 -6.05 -3.31
CA ARG A 24 16.47 -5.33 -3.51
C ARG A 24 16.39 -3.89 -2.98
N LEU A 25 15.34 -3.15 -3.36
CA LEU A 25 15.19 -1.73 -3.01
C LEU A 25 14.94 -1.53 -1.50
N ILE A 26 14.15 -2.40 -0.85
CA ILE A 26 13.99 -2.39 0.61
C ILE A 26 15.34 -2.64 1.28
N GLY A 27 16.12 -3.60 0.78
CA GLY A 27 17.45 -3.89 1.31
C GLY A 27 18.41 -2.71 1.18
N GLU A 28 18.43 -2.04 0.04
CA GLU A 28 19.21 -0.83 -0.19
C GLU A 28 18.78 0.31 0.76
N ALA A 29 17.47 0.54 0.93
CA ALA A 29 16.94 1.52 1.87
C ALA A 29 17.37 1.23 3.31
N ALA A 30 17.23 -0.02 3.76
CA ALA A 30 17.64 -0.44 5.09
C ALA A 30 19.16 -0.25 5.34
N GLN A 31 20.00 -0.56 4.34
CA GLN A 31 21.44 -0.33 4.43
C GLN A 31 21.84 1.15 4.58
N THR A 32 21.00 2.07 4.12
CA THR A 32 21.21 3.50 4.39
C THR A 32 20.86 3.90 5.83
N GLY A 33 20.32 3.00 6.64
CA GLY A 33 19.84 3.24 8.00
C GLY A 33 18.40 3.76 8.05
N ALA A 34 17.57 3.50 7.04
CA ALA A 34 16.15 3.82 7.09
C ALA A 34 15.46 2.98 8.17
N GLN A 35 14.65 3.64 9.00
CA GLN A 35 13.86 3.02 10.07
C GLN A 35 12.41 2.76 9.63
N LEU A 36 11.95 3.54 8.65
CA LEU A 36 10.65 3.37 7.99
C LEU A 36 10.88 3.34 6.48
N VAL A 37 10.31 2.35 5.81
CA VAL A 37 10.33 2.22 4.35
C VAL A 37 8.90 2.20 3.84
N LEU A 38 8.64 2.96 2.78
CA LEU A 38 7.35 3.05 2.09
C LEU A 38 7.49 2.51 0.66
N LEU A 39 6.63 1.56 0.28
CA LEU A 39 6.48 1.07 -1.09
C LEU A 39 5.44 1.90 -1.86
N PRO A 40 5.46 1.90 -3.20
CA PRO A 40 4.49 2.64 -3.99
C PRO A 40 3.11 1.97 -4.07
N GLU A 41 2.11 2.73 -4.55
CA GLU A 41 0.78 2.18 -4.88
C GLU A 41 0.89 1.13 -5.99
N TYR A 42 0.14 0.02 -5.87
CA TYR A 42 0.09 -1.10 -6.83
C TYR A 42 1.45 -1.71 -7.19
N TRP A 43 2.44 -1.61 -6.29
CA TRP A 43 3.77 -2.13 -6.57
C TRP A 43 3.82 -3.63 -6.90
N PRO A 44 2.93 -4.49 -6.35
CA PRO A 44 3.04 -5.92 -6.63
C PRO A 44 2.65 -6.29 -8.07
N SER A 45 1.75 -5.52 -8.69
CA SER A 45 1.34 -5.72 -10.07
C SER A 45 0.67 -4.46 -10.62
N ILE A 46 1.17 -3.95 -11.73
CA ILE A 46 0.44 -3.00 -12.57
C ILE A 46 0.01 -3.76 -13.81
N GLY A 47 -1.26 -4.22 -13.79
CA GLY A 47 -1.84 -5.01 -14.86
C GLY A 47 -2.29 -4.17 -16.05
N LEU A 48 -2.53 -4.84 -17.16
CA LEU A 48 -3.06 -4.25 -18.40
C LEU A 48 -4.57 -4.00 -18.31
N ASN A 49 -5.25 -4.65 -17.36
CA ASN A 49 -6.69 -4.54 -17.17
C ASN A 49 -7.09 -4.88 -15.71
N ASP A 50 -8.33 -4.54 -15.35
CA ASP A 50 -8.87 -4.73 -14.00
C ASP A 50 -9.02 -6.21 -13.59
N ALA A 51 -9.18 -7.12 -14.54
CA ALA A 51 -9.29 -8.55 -14.25
C ALA A 51 -8.00 -9.11 -13.62
N GLU A 52 -6.84 -8.57 -13.96
CA GLU A 52 -5.56 -8.96 -13.36
C GLU A 52 -5.48 -8.55 -11.89
N ARG A 53 -6.04 -7.41 -11.50
CA ARG A 53 -6.10 -7.00 -10.09
C ARG A 53 -6.90 -7.99 -9.25
N ILE A 54 -8.03 -8.47 -9.78
CA ILE A 54 -8.88 -9.47 -9.12
C ILE A 54 -8.13 -10.80 -9.01
N HIS A 55 -7.41 -11.18 -10.07
CA HIS A 55 -6.64 -12.43 -10.10
C HIS A 55 -5.51 -12.46 -9.05
N HIS A 56 -4.86 -11.33 -8.82
CA HIS A 56 -3.76 -11.20 -7.84
C HIS A 56 -4.22 -10.78 -6.44
N ALA A 57 -5.53 -10.67 -6.20
CA ALA A 57 -6.04 -10.28 -4.90
C ALA A 57 -5.78 -11.38 -3.86
N GLU A 58 -5.22 -10.99 -2.72
CA GLU A 58 -4.98 -11.87 -1.59
C GLU A 58 -6.08 -11.73 -0.53
N PRO A 59 -6.45 -12.82 0.19
CA PRO A 59 -7.20 -12.69 1.43
C PRO A 59 -6.39 -11.88 2.45
N PHE A 60 -7.05 -11.02 3.24
CA PHE A 60 -6.35 -10.32 4.31
C PHE A 60 -5.77 -11.30 5.34
N GLY A 61 -4.51 -11.12 5.69
CA GLY A 61 -3.75 -11.96 6.63
C GLY A 61 -3.12 -13.21 6.00
N SER A 62 -3.19 -13.36 4.67
CA SER A 62 -2.64 -14.56 3.99
C SER A 62 -2.30 -14.25 2.53
N GLY A 63 -1.13 -14.66 2.10
CA GLY A 63 -0.70 -14.57 0.71
C GLY A 63 0.76 -14.19 0.53
N PRO A 64 1.37 -14.55 -0.62
CA PRO A 64 2.79 -14.38 -0.87
C PRO A 64 3.27 -12.93 -0.81
N ILE A 65 2.44 -11.94 -1.16
CA ILE A 65 2.80 -10.51 -1.07
C ILE A 65 2.86 -10.08 0.39
N GLN A 66 1.86 -10.48 1.19
CA GLN A 66 1.80 -10.18 2.63
C GLN A 66 2.94 -10.88 3.38
N ASP A 67 3.20 -12.17 3.09
CA ASP A 67 4.30 -12.92 3.67
C ASP A 67 5.66 -12.28 3.35
N PHE A 68 5.84 -11.83 2.11
CA PHE A 68 7.04 -11.11 1.69
C PHE A 68 7.24 -9.82 2.50
N MET A 69 6.20 -9.00 2.69
CA MET A 69 6.30 -7.75 3.46
C MET A 69 6.65 -8.03 4.93
N ALA A 70 6.04 -9.03 5.55
CA ALA A 70 6.36 -9.48 6.90
C ALA A 70 7.80 -10.02 7.02
N GLU A 71 8.27 -10.77 6.02
CA GLU A 71 9.66 -11.24 5.94
C GLU A 71 10.64 -10.06 5.87
N MET A 72 10.39 -9.09 4.98
CA MET A 72 11.31 -7.96 4.77
C MET A 72 11.41 -7.04 5.99
N SER A 73 10.29 -6.72 6.63
CA SER A 73 10.29 -5.89 7.83
C SER A 73 11.07 -6.58 8.95
N ARG A 74 10.85 -7.88 9.17
CA ARG A 74 11.58 -8.68 10.18
C ARG A 74 13.05 -8.82 9.86
N LYS A 75 13.40 -9.12 8.61
CA LYS A 75 14.79 -9.32 8.17
C LYS A 75 15.66 -8.11 8.39
N TYR A 76 15.12 -6.92 8.17
CA TYR A 76 15.87 -5.67 8.27
C TYR A 76 15.58 -4.88 9.55
N GLY A 77 14.67 -5.33 10.40
CA GLY A 77 14.29 -4.64 11.63
C GLY A 77 13.71 -3.25 11.37
N ILE A 78 12.91 -3.09 10.33
CA ILE A 78 12.33 -1.82 9.87
C ILE A 78 10.80 -1.82 9.96
N TRP A 79 10.25 -0.64 10.13
CA TRP A 79 8.85 -0.39 9.84
C TRP A 79 8.64 -0.39 8.33
N LEU A 80 7.63 -1.09 7.85
CA LEU A 80 7.32 -1.17 6.43
C LEU A 80 5.87 -0.79 6.18
N ILE A 81 5.65 0.34 5.47
CA ILE A 81 4.36 0.66 4.87
C ILE A 81 4.36 0.03 3.48
N GLY A 82 3.51 -0.96 3.28
CA GLY A 82 3.53 -1.85 2.11
C GLY A 82 3.01 -1.23 0.81
N GLY A 83 3.01 0.11 0.68
CA GLY A 83 2.38 0.75 -0.47
C GLY A 83 0.93 0.29 -0.59
N THR A 84 0.53 -0.26 -1.73
CA THR A 84 -0.75 -0.96 -1.81
C THR A 84 -0.67 -2.26 -2.58
N LEU A 85 -1.59 -3.17 -2.21
CA LEU A 85 -1.89 -4.42 -2.90
C LEU A 85 -3.41 -4.58 -3.03
N SER A 86 -3.83 -5.48 -3.91
CA SER A 86 -5.22 -5.87 -4.02
C SER A 86 -5.58 -6.88 -2.94
N LEU A 87 -6.59 -6.59 -2.11
CA LEU A 87 -7.19 -7.55 -1.20
C LEU A 87 -8.58 -7.96 -1.68
N VAL A 88 -8.95 -9.20 -1.39
CA VAL A 88 -10.29 -9.72 -1.66
C VAL A 88 -11.33 -8.87 -0.94
N SER A 89 -12.36 -8.42 -1.67
CA SER A 89 -13.49 -7.69 -1.11
C SER A 89 -14.70 -8.62 -0.92
N GLN A 90 -15.70 -8.13 -0.17
CA GLN A 90 -16.98 -8.83 -0.04
C GLN A 90 -17.89 -8.65 -1.27
N GLN A 91 -17.58 -7.68 -2.15
CA GLN A 91 -18.36 -7.45 -3.37
C GLN A 91 -17.82 -8.31 -4.50
N PRO A 92 -18.65 -9.18 -5.10
CA PRO A 92 -18.23 -9.98 -6.25
C PRO A 92 -17.70 -9.11 -7.40
N GLY A 93 -16.59 -9.52 -7.98
CA GLY A 93 -15.96 -8.82 -9.11
C GLY A 93 -15.19 -7.55 -8.75
N LYS A 94 -15.02 -7.24 -7.46
CA LYS A 94 -14.21 -6.11 -7.01
C LYS A 94 -13.17 -6.51 -5.97
N VAL A 95 -12.15 -5.68 -5.83
CA VAL A 95 -11.08 -5.80 -4.82
C VAL A 95 -11.01 -4.53 -3.98
N LEU A 96 -10.22 -4.57 -2.91
CA LEU A 96 -9.82 -3.40 -2.13
C LEU A 96 -8.41 -3.00 -2.53
N ASN A 97 -8.14 -1.70 -2.63
CA ASN A 97 -6.80 -1.14 -2.79
C ASN A 97 -6.26 -0.82 -1.40
N SER A 98 -5.46 -1.73 -0.84
CA SER A 98 -5.15 -1.75 0.59
C SER A 98 -3.68 -1.49 0.88
N SER A 99 -3.42 -0.61 1.84
CA SER A 99 -2.09 -0.38 2.43
C SER A 99 -1.99 -1.10 3.77
N LEU A 100 -0.93 -1.87 3.95
CA LEU A 100 -0.65 -2.63 5.17
C LEU A 100 0.63 -2.12 5.83
N VAL A 101 0.66 -2.12 7.17
CA VAL A 101 1.82 -1.69 7.95
C VAL A 101 2.37 -2.84 8.76
N TYR A 102 3.67 -3.06 8.63
CA TYR A 102 4.39 -4.10 9.37
C TYR A 102 5.41 -3.48 10.33
N THR A 103 5.46 -4.04 11.55
CA THR A 103 6.47 -3.69 12.57
C THR A 103 7.82 -4.33 12.23
N PRO A 104 8.92 -3.93 12.90
CA PRO A 104 10.22 -4.61 12.78
C PRO A 104 10.20 -6.10 13.13
N GLU A 105 9.20 -6.57 13.85
CA GLU A 105 8.99 -7.99 14.19
C GLU A 105 8.23 -8.74 13.09
N GLY A 106 7.75 -8.04 12.05
CA GLY A 106 6.98 -8.59 10.95
C GLY A 106 5.50 -8.78 11.26
N GLU A 107 4.99 -8.10 12.27
CA GLU A 107 3.58 -8.13 12.63
C GLU A 107 2.81 -7.07 11.82
N ASN A 108 1.67 -7.45 11.23
CA ASN A 108 0.76 -6.48 10.62
C ASN A 108 -0.05 -5.79 11.72
N ILE A 109 0.08 -4.47 11.83
CA ILE A 109 -0.58 -3.67 12.88
C ILE A 109 -1.62 -2.69 12.36
N ALA A 110 -1.64 -2.42 11.08
CA ALA A 110 -2.61 -1.51 10.48
C ALA A 110 -2.92 -1.91 9.04
N ARG A 111 -4.18 -1.69 8.66
CA ARG A 111 -4.68 -1.83 7.29
C ARG A 111 -5.52 -0.61 6.97
N TYR A 112 -5.24 0.01 5.84
CA TYR A 112 -6.00 1.10 5.27
C TYR A 112 -6.49 0.71 3.88
N ASP A 113 -7.78 0.78 3.65
CA ASP A 113 -8.38 0.60 2.35
C ASP A 113 -8.66 1.99 1.75
N LYS A 114 -8.15 2.26 0.55
CA LYS A 114 -8.27 3.57 -0.13
C LYS A 114 -9.72 4.02 -0.15
N ILE A 115 -9.99 5.21 0.41
CA ILE A 115 -11.33 5.77 0.53
C ILE A 115 -11.74 6.45 -0.77
N HIS A 116 -10.92 7.37 -1.27
CA HIS A 116 -11.27 8.19 -2.43
C HIS A 116 -10.73 7.55 -3.71
N LEU A 117 -11.65 6.90 -4.43
CA LEU A 117 -11.34 6.26 -5.71
C LEU A 117 -11.22 7.31 -6.81
N PHE A 118 -10.23 7.11 -7.68
CA PHE A 118 -9.95 8.05 -8.76
C PHE A 118 -10.82 7.74 -9.98
N GLY A 119 -11.34 8.79 -10.60
CA GLY A 119 -12.05 8.68 -11.85
C GLY A 119 -11.96 9.97 -12.65
N PHE A 120 -12.03 9.85 -13.95
CA PHE A 120 -12.18 10.97 -14.88
C PHE A 120 -12.96 10.55 -16.12
N ALA A 121 -13.58 11.52 -16.76
CA ALA A 121 -14.23 11.34 -18.05
C ALA A 121 -13.96 12.57 -18.93
N THR A 122 -13.57 12.29 -20.19
CA THR A 122 -13.41 13.28 -21.25
C THR A 122 -14.25 12.85 -22.46
N GLU A 123 -14.28 13.66 -23.49
CA GLU A 123 -14.96 13.27 -24.76
C GLU A 123 -14.32 12.04 -25.45
N ARG A 124 -13.07 11.71 -25.11
CA ARG A 124 -12.28 10.66 -25.81
C ARG A 124 -12.02 9.44 -24.98
N GLU A 125 -11.96 9.60 -23.64
CA GLU A 125 -11.57 8.52 -22.74
C GLU A 125 -12.20 8.70 -21.36
N SER A 126 -12.41 7.62 -20.67
CA SER A 126 -12.84 7.61 -19.28
C SER A 126 -12.11 6.54 -18.50
N TYR A 127 -11.90 6.80 -17.23
CA TYR A 127 -11.38 5.85 -16.26
C TYR A 127 -12.13 5.99 -14.95
N ASP A 128 -12.48 4.87 -14.33
CA ASP A 128 -13.21 4.82 -13.07
C ASP A 128 -12.73 3.63 -12.23
N GLU A 129 -11.97 3.91 -11.19
CA GLU A 129 -11.50 2.87 -10.25
C GLU A 129 -12.66 2.12 -9.62
N SER A 130 -13.80 2.77 -9.41
CA SER A 130 -14.94 2.16 -8.75
C SER A 130 -15.57 1.00 -9.54
N ALA A 131 -15.22 0.87 -10.81
CA ALA A 131 -15.65 -0.28 -11.63
C ALA A 131 -15.13 -1.61 -11.07
N SER A 132 -13.89 -1.64 -10.58
CA SER A 132 -13.21 -2.87 -10.10
C SER A 132 -12.73 -2.79 -8.64
N ILE A 133 -12.83 -1.63 -8.00
CA ILE A 133 -12.36 -1.40 -6.63
C ILE A 133 -13.53 -0.97 -5.74
N CYS A 134 -13.55 -1.51 -4.51
CA CYS A 134 -14.41 -1.01 -3.44
C CYS A 134 -13.66 0.08 -2.67
N GLY A 135 -14.30 1.19 -2.40
CA GLY A 135 -13.80 2.19 -1.44
C GLY A 135 -13.80 1.66 -0.02
N GLY A 136 -12.84 2.10 0.77
CA GLY A 136 -12.85 1.94 2.23
C GLY A 136 -13.64 3.08 2.90
N ASP A 137 -13.86 2.95 4.19
CA ASP A 137 -14.64 3.90 4.98
C ASP A 137 -13.86 4.47 6.18
N ASP A 138 -12.77 3.82 6.59
CA ASP A 138 -12.06 4.12 7.83
C ASP A 138 -10.80 4.95 7.59
N VAL A 139 -10.64 5.99 8.42
CA VAL A 139 -9.40 6.73 8.57
C VAL A 139 -8.48 5.92 9.49
N VAL A 140 -7.25 5.64 9.06
CA VAL A 140 -6.33 4.77 9.78
C VAL A 140 -5.05 5.50 10.14
N THR A 141 -4.69 5.44 11.44
CA THR A 141 -3.40 5.86 11.97
C THR A 141 -2.75 4.74 12.77
N PHE A 142 -1.45 4.78 12.92
CA PHE A 142 -0.72 3.91 13.85
C PHE A 142 0.34 4.70 14.61
N ASP A 143 0.67 4.22 15.80
CA ASP A 143 1.74 4.79 16.63
C ASP A 143 3.04 4.03 16.39
N ALA A 144 4.12 4.77 16.16
CA ALA A 144 5.47 4.24 16.03
C ALA A 144 6.41 4.98 16.98
N PRO A 145 7.61 4.46 17.29
CA PRO A 145 8.55 5.13 18.18
C PRO A 145 8.97 6.54 17.76
N PHE A 146 8.71 6.88 16.51
CA PHE A 146 9.04 8.19 15.92
C PHE A 146 7.83 9.12 15.76
N GLY A 147 6.63 8.73 16.24
CA GLY A 147 5.41 9.53 16.20
C GLY A 147 4.21 8.80 15.63
N LYS A 148 3.09 9.51 15.56
CA LYS A 148 1.84 9.03 14.92
C LYS A 148 1.90 9.20 13.42
N VAL A 149 1.52 8.16 12.70
CA VAL A 149 1.52 8.11 11.22
C VAL A 149 0.11 7.87 10.72
N GLY A 150 -0.37 8.73 9.82
CA GLY A 150 -1.64 8.53 9.11
C GLY A 150 -1.41 7.92 7.73
N LEU A 151 -2.31 7.03 7.31
CA LEU A 151 -2.26 6.38 6.01
C LEU A 151 -3.16 7.09 5.00
N SER A 152 -2.67 7.26 3.78
CA SER A 152 -3.42 7.78 2.64
C SER A 152 -2.84 7.23 1.34
N VAL A 153 -3.67 7.18 0.30
CA VAL A 153 -3.27 6.65 -1.01
C VAL A 153 -3.71 7.58 -2.13
N CYS A 154 -2.74 8.08 -2.89
CA CYS A 154 -2.95 8.75 -4.18
C CYS A 154 -4.00 9.89 -4.12
N TYR A 155 -5.22 9.61 -4.61
CA TYR A 155 -6.29 10.60 -4.76
C TYR A 155 -6.82 11.15 -3.41
N ASP A 156 -6.60 10.41 -2.30
CA ASP A 156 -6.92 10.90 -0.95
C ASP A 156 -6.27 12.25 -0.65
N LEU A 157 -5.12 12.54 -1.26
CA LEU A 157 -4.42 13.83 -1.12
C LEU A 157 -5.28 15.03 -1.54
N ARG A 158 -6.30 14.83 -2.36
CA ARG A 158 -7.23 15.88 -2.81
C ARG A 158 -8.32 16.22 -1.80
N PHE A 159 -8.38 15.47 -0.69
CA PHE A 159 -9.39 15.59 0.36
C PHE A 159 -8.73 15.99 1.69
N PRO A 160 -8.43 17.28 1.92
CA PRO A 160 -7.71 17.72 3.11
C PRO A 160 -8.49 17.50 4.41
N GLU A 161 -9.81 17.36 4.33
CA GLU A 161 -10.66 17.02 5.47
C GLU A 161 -10.28 15.66 6.06
N TRP A 162 -9.90 14.72 5.20
CA TRP A 162 -9.43 13.41 5.59
C TRP A 162 -8.18 13.53 6.49
N SER A 163 -7.17 14.30 6.09
CA SER A 163 -5.95 14.47 6.87
C SER A 163 -6.17 15.24 8.19
N ARG A 164 -7.14 16.17 8.24
CA ARG A 164 -7.49 16.92 9.45
C ARG A 164 -8.21 16.06 10.48
N ASN A 165 -8.99 15.08 10.06
CA ASN A 165 -9.71 14.17 10.95
C ASN A 165 -8.82 13.11 11.59
N ASN A 166 -7.59 12.92 11.09
CA ASN A 166 -6.60 11.98 11.64
C ASN A 166 -5.96 12.44 12.97
N GLY A 167 -6.42 13.53 13.55
CA GLY A 167 -5.89 14.11 14.79
C GLY A 167 -4.81 15.17 14.55
N SER A 168 -4.48 15.92 15.60
CA SER A 168 -3.37 16.86 15.55
C SER A 168 -2.07 16.09 15.37
N TYR A 169 -1.39 16.37 14.29
CA TYR A 169 0.02 16.00 14.11
C TYR A 169 0.84 17.02 14.90
N ASP A 170 1.52 16.56 15.96
CA ASP A 170 2.49 17.36 16.70
C ASP A 170 3.81 17.46 15.94
#